data_f6f25b8da5a8b0bc68a3ef1395a48568
#
_entry.id   f6f25b8da5a8b0bc68a3ef1395a48568
#
_cell.length_a   1.000
_cell.length_b   1.000
_cell.length_c   1.000
_cell.angle_alpha   90.00
_cell.angle_beta   90.00
_cell.angle_gamma   90.00
#
_symmetry.space_group_name_H-M   'P 1'
#
loop_
_entity.id
_entity.type
_entity.pdbx_description
1 polymer ?
#
loop_
_entity_poly.entity_id
_entity_poly.type
_entity_poly.pdbx_seq_one_letter_code
_entity_poly.pdbx_strand_id
1 'polypeptide(L)'
;MSTPENTPSVLFVCVKNSGKSQMAAALMRHHAAQTGAVIDVHSAGTEPGHFTNQLSAEVIAELGADMTGETPRLIDPDLVQAVDRVVVLGNEAHVEPMKGMTGTIHTWHTDEPSARGIEGAERMRLVRDDIDARVRTLLAEFTDTPLASPNNDLPSVMFVCVHNAGRSQMAAGYLRELSQGRIEVRSAGSEPADQLNPVAVQAMAEEGIDITVAVPNILTTEAVKASDVVITMGCGDACPIFPGKRYEDWELPDPAGQGIDAVRAIRDDIKARIQSLIPELLESPDHQQQR
;
A
#
# COMPACT_ATOMS: atom_id res chain seq x y z
N MET A 1 12.19 6.64 38.55
CA MET A 1 10.92 7.26 38.18
C MET A 1 11.00 7.42 36.66
N SER A 2 10.36 6.51 35.92
CA SER A 2 10.30 6.59 34.46
C SER A 2 9.42 7.80 34.09
N THR A 3 9.92 8.68 33.26
CA THR A 3 9.10 9.69 32.57
C THR A 3 7.91 8.99 31.91
N PRO A 4 6.69 9.54 31.94
CA PRO A 4 5.59 8.96 31.20
C PRO A 4 6.00 8.94 29.73
N GLU A 5 6.08 7.75 29.13
CA GLU A 5 6.26 7.58 27.71
C GLU A 5 5.12 8.34 27.04
N ASN A 6 5.46 9.29 26.17
CA ASN A 6 4.49 10.07 25.43
C ASN A 6 3.77 9.11 24.49
N THR A 7 2.52 8.77 24.78
CA THR A 7 1.71 7.91 23.93
C THR A 7 1.57 8.56 22.55
N PRO A 8 2.04 7.93 21.46
CA PRO A 8 1.88 8.48 20.12
C PRO A 8 0.42 8.77 19.81
N SER A 9 0.17 9.87 19.10
CA SER A 9 -1.18 10.36 18.83
C SER A 9 -1.38 10.76 17.39
N VAL A 10 -2.56 10.42 16.82
CA VAL A 10 -2.90 10.70 15.43
C VAL A 10 -4.32 11.23 15.29
N LEU A 11 -4.48 12.25 14.44
CA LEU A 11 -5.76 12.78 14.00
C LEU A 11 -5.95 12.55 12.49
N PHE A 12 -6.91 11.72 12.15
CA PHE A 12 -7.33 11.50 10.75
C PHE A 12 -8.42 12.51 10.35
N VAL A 13 -8.19 13.24 9.27
CA VAL A 13 -9.09 14.31 8.79
C VAL A 13 -9.53 14.04 7.36
N CYS A 14 -10.82 14.20 7.08
CA CYS A 14 -11.37 14.34 5.72
C CYS A 14 -12.43 15.44 5.73
N VAL A 15 -13.14 15.67 4.61
CA VAL A 15 -14.18 16.72 4.59
C VAL A 15 -15.32 16.38 5.56
N LYS A 16 -15.98 15.24 5.39
CA LYS A 16 -17.24 14.92 6.10
C LYS A 16 -17.08 14.12 7.40
N ASN A 17 -15.92 13.60 7.71
CA ASN A 17 -15.71 12.67 8.84
C ASN A 17 -16.76 11.53 8.90
N SER A 18 -17.25 11.10 7.74
CA SER A 18 -18.29 10.08 7.63
C SER A 18 -17.79 8.76 7.07
N GLY A 19 -16.68 8.75 6.30
CA GLY A 19 -16.10 7.59 5.63
C GLY A 19 -14.60 7.50 5.87
N LYS A 20 -13.76 8.06 4.97
CA LYS A 20 -12.30 7.86 4.90
C LYS A 20 -11.59 8.05 6.26
N SER A 21 -11.80 9.16 6.97
CA SER A 21 -11.14 9.42 8.25
C SER A 21 -11.63 8.50 9.38
N GLN A 22 -12.90 8.12 9.35
CA GLN A 22 -13.45 7.15 10.29
C GLN A 22 -12.90 5.73 10.04
N MET A 23 -12.81 5.31 8.76
CA MET A 23 -12.18 4.05 8.39
C MET A 23 -10.71 3.99 8.84
N ALA A 24 -9.94 5.05 8.59
CA ALA A 24 -8.55 5.14 9.00
C ALA A 24 -8.39 5.03 10.53
N ALA A 25 -9.23 5.72 11.29
CA ALA A 25 -9.21 5.64 12.76
C ALA A 25 -9.59 4.25 13.28
N ALA A 26 -10.61 3.62 12.71
CA ALA A 26 -11.03 2.26 13.08
C ALA A 26 -9.94 1.23 12.79
N LEU A 27 -9.32 1.29 11.61
CA LEU A 27 -8.19 0.41 11.23
C LEU A 27 -6.98 0.63 12.12
N MET A 28 -6.62 1.87 12.45
CA MET A 28 -5.51 2.17 13.34
C MET A 28 -5.74 1.56 14.73
N ARG A 29 -6.93 1.73 15.32
CA ARG A 29 -7.27 1.12 16.62
C ARG A 29 -7.25 -0.41 16.55
N HIS A 30 -7.77 -0.98 15.46
CA HIS A 30 -7.79 -2.43 15.24
C HIS A 30 -6.38 -3.02 15.20
N HIS A 31 -5.49 -2.46 14.37
CA HIS A 31 -4.12 -2.95 14.25
C HIS A 31 -3.27 -2.67 15.49
N ALA A 32 -3.47 -1.52 16.15
CA ALA A 32 -2.82 -1.23 17.42
C ALA A 32 -3.20 -2.27 18.49
N ALA A 33 -4.48 -2.64 18.58
CA ALA A 33 -4.94 -3.69 19.50
C ALA A 33 -4.34 -5.06 19.19
N GLN A 34 -4.21 -5.42 17.90
CA GLN A 34 -3.60 -6.68 17.48
C GLN A 34 -2.11 -6.77 17.84
N THR A 35 -1.38 -5.65 17.77
CA THR A 35 0.06 -5.59 18.06
C THR A 35 0.36 -5.27 19.52
N GLY A 36 -0.65 -4.94 20.33
CA GLY A 36 -0.49 -4.47 21.72
C GLY A 36 0.05 -3.04 21.81
N ALA A 37 0.08 -2.28 20.72
CA ALA A 37 0.51 -0.91 20.70
C ALA A 37 -0.56 0.01 21.34
N VAL A 38 -0.10 1.03 22.05
CA VAL A 38 -0.98 2.07 22.65
C VAL A 38 -0.82 3.33 21.82
N ILE A 39 -1.86 3.69 21.07
CA ILE A 39 -1.90 4.89 20.21
C ILE A 39 -3.17 5.67 20.56
N ASP A 40 -3.06 6.97 20.73
CA ASP A 40 -4.21 7.86 20.89
C ASP A 40 -4.75 8.26 19.50
N VAL A 41 -5.94 7.75 19.13
CA VAL A 41 -6.46 7.82 17.78
C VAL A 41 -7.73 8.66 17.70
N HIS A 42 -7.68 9.72 16.92
CA HIS A 42 -8.78 10.65 16.69
C HIS A 42 -9.18 10.72 15.21
N SER A 43 -10.41 11.17 14.97
CA SER A 43 -10.88 11.50 13.61
C SER A 43 -11.76 12.76 13.63
N ALA A 44 -11.66 13.58 12.58
CA ALA A 44 -12.44 14.80 12.43
C ALA A 44 -12.74 15.11 10.96
N GLY A 45 -13.61 16.09 10.74
CA GLY A 45 -13.93 16.65 9.42
C GLY A 45 -13.82 18.17 9.40
N THR A 46 -13.47 18.73 8.25
CA THR A 46 -13.51 20.17 8.03
C THR A 46 -14.95 20.67 7.91
N GLU A 47 -15.86 19.82 7.41
CA GLU A 47 -17.30 20.05 7.30
C GLU A 47 -18.06 18.76 7.64
N PRO A 48 -18.19 18.39 8.94
CA PRO A 48 -18.70 17.09 9.32
C PRO A 48 -20.13 16.84 8.83
N GLY A 49 -20.37 15.60 8.39
CA GLY A 49 -21.73 15.10 8.08
C GLY A 49 -22.53 14.82 9.34
N HIS A 50 -23.75 14.36 9.16
CA HIS A 50 -24.62 14.01 10.28
C HIS A 50 -24.45 12.56 10.77
N PHE A 51 -24.05 11.66 9.86
CA PHE A 51 -23.97 10.21 10.12
C PHE A 51 -22.68 9.64 9.50
N THR A 52 -22.22 8.53 10.06
CA THR A 52 -21.18 7.70 9.45
C THR A 52 -21.72 7.04 8.17
N ASN A 53 -20.84 6.81 7.22
CA ASN A 53 -21.21 6.13 5.98
C ASN A 53 -21.39 4.63 6.25
N GLN A 54 -22.61 4.11 6.04
CA GLN A 54 -22.97 2.74 6.32
C GLN A 54 -22.11 1.75 5.52
N LEU A 55 -21.88 2.02 4.24
CA LEU A 55 -21.07 1.15 3.39
C LEU A 55 -19.60 1.11 3.85
N SER A 56 -19.08 2.23 4.36
CA SER A 56 -17.75 2.27 4.98
C SER A 56 -17.71 1.37 6.23
N ALA A 57 -18.73 1.40 7.06
CA ALA A 57 -18.81 0.54 8.25
C ALA A 57 -18.90 -0.94 7.88
N GLU A 58 -19.68 -1.28 6.85
CA GLU A 58 -19.82 -2.66 6.35
C GLU A 58 -18.48 -3.23 5.86
N VAL A 59 -17.76 -2.50 5.01
CA VAL A 59 -16.48 -3.01 4.47
C VAL A 59 -15.36 -3.06 5.51
N ILE A 60 -15.37 -2.18 6.52
CA ILE A 60 -14.42 -2.23 7.64
C ILE A 60 -14.66 -3.46 8.52
N ALA A 61 -15.93 -3.82 8.75
CA ALA A 61 -16.28 -5.00 9.52
C ALA A 61 -15.80 -6.31 8.87
N GLU A 62 -15.63 -6.36 7.54
CA GLU A 62 -15.03 -7.49 6.83
C GLU A 62 -13.59 -7.79 7.30
N LEU A 63 -12.85 -6.76 7.78
CA LEU A 63 -11.50 -6.89 8.34
C LEU A 63 -11.49 -7.06 9.87
N GLY A 64 -12.67 -7.11 10.51
CA GLY A 64 -12.79 -7.19 11.96
C GLY A 64 -12.62 -5.86 12.69
N ALA A 65 -12.48 -4.74 11.98
CA ALA A 65 -12.45 -3.41 12.57
C ALA A 65 -13.87 -2.86 12.76
N ASP A 66 -14.05 -1.92 13.68
CA ASP A 66 -15.37 -1.42 14.09
C ASP A 66 -15.43 0.12 13.99
N MET A 67 -16.47 0.61 13.32
CA MET A 67 -16.85 2.02 13.25
C MET A 67 -18.15 2.31 14.05
N THR A 68 -18.70 1.35 14.77
CA THR A 68 -19.94 1.54 15.53
C THR A 68 -19.72 2.53 16.68
N GLY A 69 -20.71 3.39 16.90
CA GLY A 69 -20.63 4.42 17.95
C GLY A 69 -19.83 5.66 17.60
N GLU A 70 -19.15 5.66 16.47
CA GLU A 70 -18.47 6.86 15.98
C GLU A 70 -19.45 7.88 15.38
N THR A 71 -19.25 9.14 15.68
CA THR A 71 -20.05 10.24 15.13
C THR A 71 -19.16 11.26 14.45
N PRO A 72 -19.56 11.79 13.29
CA PRO A 72 -18.83 12.86 12.64
C PRO A 72 -18.70 14.08 13.56
N ARG A 73 -17.48 14.62 13.67
CA ARG A 73 -17.17 15.78 14.51
C ARG A 73 -16.30 16.78 13.76
N LEU A 74 -16.47 18.06 14.11
CA LEU A 74 -15.65 19.14 13.56
C LEU A 74 -14.21 19.00 14.04
N ILE A 75 -13.28 19.43 13.21
CA ILE A 75 -11.87 19.53 13.60
C ILE A 75 -11.71 20.51 14.76
N ASP A 76 -10.99 20.06 15.78
CA ASP A 76 -10.67 20.87 16.96
C ASP A 76 -9.25 21.43 16.82
N PRO A 77 -9.06 22.76 16.81
CA PRO A 77 -7.76 23.37 16.72
C PRO A 77 -6.80 22.96 17.84
N ASP A 78 -7.29 22.78 19.05
CA ASP A 78 -6.46 22.37 20.19
C ASP A 78 -5.93 20.94 19.99
N LEU A 79 -6.77 20.07 19.44
CA LEU A 79 -6.36 18.70 19.09
C LEU A 79 -5.33 18.70 17.95
N VAL A 80 -5.49 19.54 16.92
CA VAL A 80 -4.52 19.67 15.83
C VAL A 80 -3.14 20.08 16.35
N GLN A 81 -3.10 20.97 17.38
CA GLN A 81 -1.83 21.39 17.98
C GLN A 81 -1.19 20.30 18.85
N ALA A 82 -2.01 19.46 19.48
CA ALA A 82 -1.55 18.51 20.50
C ALA A 82 -1.07 17.19 19.95
N VAL A 83 -1.61 16.72 18.79
CA VAL A 83 -1.26 15.40 18.25
C VAL A 83 0.09 15.39 17.55
N ASP A 84 0.76 14.22 17.59
CA ASP A 84 2.05 14.03 16.90
C ASP A 84 1.92 13.98 15.39
N ARG A 85 0.77 13.48 14.88
CA ARG A 85 0.51 13.37 13.45
C ARG A 85 -0.92 13.76 13.10
N VAL A 86 -1.06 14.68 12.15
CA VAL A 86 -2.33 14.92 11.44
C VAL A 86 -2.25 14.31 10.05
N VAL A 87 -3.22 13.47 9.71
CA VAL A 87 -3.33 12.82 8.40
C VAL A 87 -4.59 13.28 7.70
N VAL A 88 -4.42 14.01 6.61
CA VAL A 88 -5.52 14.49 5.77
C VAL A 88 -5.77 13.51 4.63
N LEU A 89 -6.99 12.97 4.53
CA LEU A 89 -7.36 11.97 3.53
C LEU A 89 -8.15 12.58 2.36
N GLY A 90 -7.58 12.47 1.16
CA GLY A 90 -8.10 13.02 -0.08
C GLY A 90 -7.58 14.43 -0.36
N ASN A 91 -8.05 15.00 -1.48
CA ASN A 91 -7.56 16.27 -2.00
C ASN A 91 -8.45 17.48 -1.62
N GLU A 92 -9.62 17.23 -1.03
CA GLU A 92 -10.65 18.26 -0.79
C GLU A 92 -10.55 18.86 0.62
N ALA A 93 -10.03 18.11 1.60
CA ALA A 93 -9.83 18.60 2.95
C ALA A 93 -8.46 19.28 3.06
N HIS A 94 -8.40 20.39 3.80
CA HIS A 94 -7.17 21.13 4.04
C HIS A 94 -7.05 21.43 5.54
N VAL A 95 -5.85 21.21 6.09
CA VAL A 95 -5.48 21.58 7.45
C VAL A 95 -4.19 22.39 7.36
N GLU A 96 -4.25 23.63 7.81
CA GLU A 96 -3.08 24.52 7.82
C GLU A 96 -2.23 24.29 9.07
N PRO A 97 -0.89 24.36 8.95
CA PRO A 97 -0.03 24.33 10.13
C PRO A 97 -0.36 25.46 11.11
N MET A 98 -0.51 25.13 12.38
CA MET A 98 -0.88 26.09 13.40
C MET A 98 0.35 26.49 14.24
N LYS A 99 0.36 27.74 14.71
CA LYS A 99 1.42 28.23 15.61
C LYS A 99 1.40 27.46 16.92
N GLY A 100 2.54 26.85 17.27
CA GLY A 100 2.66 26.04 18.48
C GLY A 100 2.39 24.56 18.27
N MET A 101 2.04 24.12 17.07
CA MET A 101 1.94 22.72 16.69
C MET A 101 3.32 22.05 16.82
N THR A 102 3.36 20.90 17.49
CA THR A 102 4.58 20.08 17.67
C THR A 102 4.63 18.92 16.68
N GLY A 103 3.48 18.45 16.21
CA GLY A 103 3.36 17.36 15.26
C GLY A 103 3.51 17.78 13.82
N THR A 104 3.32 16.83 12.90
CA THR A 104 3.42 17.01 11.45
C THR A 104 2.09 16.76 10.75
N ILE A 105 1.87 17.44 9.61
CA ILE A 105 0.68 17.25 8.77
C ILE A 105 1.11 16.51 7.51
N HIS A 106 0.42 15.40 7.21
CA HIS A 106 0.62 14.57 6.03
C HIS A 106 -0.68 14.46 5.25
N THR A 107 -0.62 14.57 3.93
CA THR A 107 -1.79 14.34 3.06
C THR A 107 -1.67 12.98 2.39
N TRP A 108 -2.69 12.15 2.55
CA TRP A 108 -2.84 10.90 1.85
C TRP A 108 -3.76 11.07 0.63
N HIS A 109 -3.19 11.06 -0.54
CA HIS A 109 -3.96 10.97 -1.79
C HIS A 109 -4.51 9.55 -1.90
N THR A 110 -5.72 9.34 -1.39
CA THR A 110 -6.39 8.05 -1.39
C THR A 110 -6.89 7.70 -2.79
N ASP A 111 -6.98 6.40 -3.09
CA ASP A 111 -7.59 5.94 -4.33
C ASP A 111 -9.01 6.47 -4.53
N GLU A 112 -9.34 6.85 -5.75
CA GLU A 112 -10.66 7.34 -6.16
C GLU A 112 -11.23 6.45 -7.27
N PRO A 113 -11.71 5.22 -6.94
CA PRO A 113 -12.13 4.25 -7.95
C PRO A 113 -13.34 4.69 -8.77
N SER A 114 -14.15 5.63 -8.26
CA SER A 114 -15.26 6.22 -9.02
C SER A 114 -14.81 6.94 -10.29
N ALA A 115 -13.60 7.49 -10.33
CA ALA A 115 -13.03 8.07 -11.54
C ALA A 115 -12.83 7.01 -12.66
N ARG A 116 -12.77 5.72 -12.30
CA ARG A 116 -12.67 4.57 -13.20
C ARG A 116 -14.00 3.85 -13.42
N GLY A 117 -15.12 4.43 -12.93
CA GLY A 117 -16.47 3.86 -13.06
C GLY A 117 -16.76 2.71 -12.09
N ILE A 118 -15.93 2.51 -11.06
CA ILE A 118 -16.15 1.51 -10.02
C ILE A 118 -16.99 2.13 -8.91
N GLU A 119 -18.11 1.50 -8.58
CA GLU A 119 -19.09 2.02 -7.62
C GLU A 119 -19.47 0.98 -6.56
N GLY A 120 -20.26 1.39 -5.57
CA GLY A 120 -20.80 0.51 -4.54
C GLY A 120 -19.77 -0.09 -3.58
N ALA A 121 -19.98 -1.32 -3.17
CA ALA A 121 -19.15 -2.02 -2.18
C ALA A 121 -17.72 -2.29 -2.71
N GLU A 122 -17.57 -2.57 -4.00
CA GLU A 122 -16.28 -2.78 -4.63
C GLU A 122 -15.41 -1.52 -4.55
N ARG A 123 -15.96 -0.36 -4.94
CA ARG A 123 -15.31 0.93 -4.74
C ARG A 123 -14.84 1.12 -3.30
N MET A 124 -15.72 0.85 -2.35
CA MET A 124 -15.44 1.10 -0.96
C MET A 124 -14.37 0.15 -0.40
N ARG A 125 -14.29 -1.10 -0.89
CA ARG A 125 -13.22 -2.03 -0.53
C ARG A 125 -11.87 -1.55 -1.05
N LEU A 126 -11.77 -1.05 -2.28
CA LEU A 126 -10.53 -0.50 -2.83
C LEU A 126 -10.04 0.71 -2.01
N VAL A 127 -10.94 1.62 -1.65
CA VAL A 127 -10.59 2.76 -0.78
C VAL A 127 -10.16 2.30 0.60
N ARG A 128 -10.84 1.32 1.18
CA ARG A 128 -10.48 0.71 2.47
C ARG A 128 -9.08 0.09 2.42
N ASP A 129 -8.79 -0.68 1.39
CA ASP A 129 -7.52 -1.43 1.27
C ASP A 129 -6.33 -0.47 1.09
N ASP A 130 -6.49 0.63 0.34
CA ASP A 130 -5.48 1.70 0.25
C ASP A 130 -5.27 2.37 1.63
N ILE A 131 -6.36 2.69 2.34
CA ILE A 131 -6.27 3.27 3.69
C ILE A 131 -5.63 2.29 4.67
N ASP A 132 -5.99 1.00 4.63
CA ASP A 132 -5.43 -0.04 5.50
C ASP A 132 -3.91 -0.16 5.35
N ALA A 133 -3.42 -0.21 4.13
CA ALA A 133 -1.99 -0.27 3.84
C ALA A 133 -1.23 0.93 4.43
N ARG A 134 -1.78 2.14 4.29
CA ARG A 134 -1.19 3.37 4.84
C ARG A 134 -1.24 3.42 6.37
N VAL A 135 -2.33 2.96 6.96
CA VAL A 135 -2.51 2.88 8.42
C VAL A 135 -1.48 1.94 9.04
N ARG A 136 -1.25 0.78 8.44
CA ARG A 136 -0.21 -0.16 8.90
C ARG A 136 1.18 0.46 8.85
N THR A 137 1.49 1.20 7.77
CA THR A 137 2.75 1.94 7.64
C THR A 137 2.91 2.95 8.77
N LEU A 138 1.88 3.76 9.03
CA LEU A 138 1.91 4.77 10.09
C LEU A 138 2.02 4.16 11.49
N LEU A 139 1.34 3.04 11.75
CA LEU A 139 1.45 2.34 13.03
C LEU A 139 2.89 1.87 13.27
N ALA A 140 3.54 1.33 12.26
CA ALA A 140 4.93 0.91 12.36
C ALA A 140 5.89 2.07 12.65
N GLU A 141 5.65 3.25 12.05
CA GLU A 141 6.41 4.47 12.37
C GLU A 141 6.26 4.87 13.85
N PHE A 142 5.06 4.75 14.42
CA PHE A 142 4.79 5.10 15.83
C PHE A 142 5.37 4.12 16.84
N THR A 143 5.54 2.87 16.44
CA THR A 143 6.00 1.82 17.36
C THR A 143 7.49 1.55 17.26
N ASP A 144 8.25 2.29 16.41
CA ASP A 144 9.63 1.96 16.03
C ASP A 144 9.79 0.47 15.65
N THR A 145 8.66 -0.16 15.34
CA THR A 145 8.63 -1.56 14.92
C THR A 145 8.91 -1.56 13.42
N PRO A 146 9.91 -2.28 12.93
CA PRO A 146 10.05 -2.48 11.49
C PRO A 146 8.71 -2.95 10.96
N LEU A 147 8.24 -2.37 9.86
CA LEU A 147 7.00 -2.78 9.21
C LEU A 147 6.98 -4.31 9.11
N ALA A 148 6.27 -4.96 10.01
CA ALA A 148 5.88 -6.32 9.78
C ALA A 148 4.96 -6.27 8.54
N SER A 149 5.41 -6.80 7.43
CA SER A 149 4.51 -7.14 6.33
C SER A 149 3.30 -7.85 6.91
N PRO A 150 2.08 -7.65 6.38
CA PRO A 150 0.87 -8.29 6.91
C PRO A 150 0.95 -9.83 7.00
N ASN A 151 2.02 -10.41 6.51
CA ASN A 151 2.47 -11.78 6.72
C ASN A 151 3.97 -11.77 7.06
N ASN A 152 4.32 -11.58 8.34
CA ASN A 152 5.70 -11.51 8.84
C ASN A 152 6.52 -12.80 8.59
N ASP A 153 5.92 -13.83 8.02
CA ASP A 153 6.54 -15.10 7.67
C ASP A 153 6.73 -15.30 6.15
N LEU A 154 6.28 -14.36 5.31
CA LEU A 154 6.38 -14.52 3.86
C LEU A 154 7.50 -13.66 3.28
N PRO A 155 8.37 -14.24 2.44
CA PRO A 155 9.32 -13.44 1.66
C PRO A 155 8.58 -12.45 0.77
N SER A 156 9.13 -11.24 0.64
CA SER A 156 8.52 -10.16 -0.15
C SER A 156 9.41 -9.76 -1.33
N VAL A 157 8.80 -9.64 -2.51
CA VAL A 157 9.48 -9.29 -3.75
C VAL A 157 8.87 -8.05 -4.38
N MET A 158 9.72 -7.10 -4.77
CA MET A 158 9.35 -5.92 -5.51
C MET A 158 9.92 -5.93 -6.92
N PHE A 159 9.05 -5.84 -7.92
CA PHE A 159 9.45 -5.69 -9.32
C PHE A 159 9.41 -4.23 -9.75
N VAL A 160 10.52 -3.73 -10.30
CA VAL A 160 10.66 -2.33 -10.71
C VAL A 160 11.01 -2.25 -12.19
N CYS A 161 10.26 -1.46 -12.94
CA CYS A 161 10.65 -1.05 -14.31
C CYS A 161 10.34 0.46 -14.48
N VAL A 162 10.54 1.03 -15.65
CA VAL A 162 10.27 2.47 -15.87
C VAL A 162 8.78 2.76 -15.69
N HIS A 163 7.91 2.11 -16.46
CA HIS A 163 6.50 2.50 -16.56
C HIS A 163 5.52 1.69 -15.68
N ASN A 164 5.97 0.64 -15.01
CA ASN A 164 5.10 -0.30 -14.27
C ASN A 164 3.84 -0.75 -15.06
N ALA A 165 3.96 -0.85 -16.37
CA ALA A 165 2.84 -1.15 -17.27
C ALA A 165 2.99 -2.47 -18.05
N GLY A 166 4.20 -3.01 -18.15
CA GLY A 166 4.51 -4.24 -18.92
C GLY A 166 5.31 -5.23 -18.07
N ARG A 167 6.65 -5.18 -18.13
CA ARG A 167 7.58 -6.15 -17.52
C ARG A 167 7.31 -6.43 -16.05
N SER A 168 7.30 -5.42 -15.21
CA SER A 168 7.07 -5.57 -13.78
C SER A 168 5.67 -6.07 -13.43
N GLN A 169 4.66 -5.73 -14.24
CA GLN A 169 3.29 -6.23 -14.05
C GLN A 169 3.15 -7.71 -14.48
N MET A 170 3.79 -8.11 -15.56
CA MET A 170 3.85 -9.53 -15.96
C MET A 170 4.56 -10.37 -14.90
N ALA A 171 5.70 -9.90 -14.39
CA ALA A 171 6.44 -10.57 -13.32
C ALA A 171 5.62 -10.69 -12.03
N ALA A 172 4.97 -9.60 -11.63
CA ALA A 172 4.09 -9.60 -10.47
C ALA A 172 2.89 -10.55 -10.63
N GLY A 173 2.29 -10.59 -11.82
CA GLY A 173 1.21 -11.52 -12.16
C GLY A 173 1.64 -12.98 -12.01
N TYR A 174 2.77 -13.36 -12.60
CA TYR A 174 3.30 -14.73 -12.47
C TYR A 174 3.66 -15.09 -11.04
N LEU A 175 4.33 -14.20 -10.32
CA LEU A 175 4.74 -14.51 -8.96
C LEU A 175 3.54 -14.69 -8.02
N ARG A 176 2.50 -13.86 -8.15
CA ARG A 176 1.24 -14.02 -7.40
C ARG A 176 0.58 -15.37 -7.68
N GLU A 177 0.42 -15.70 -8.97
CA GLU A 177 -0.22 -16.95 -9.40
C GLU A 177 0.57 -18.19 -8.96
N LEU A 178 1.87 -18.24 -9.28
CA LEU A 178 2.69 -19.42 -9.06
C LEU A 178 3.10 -19.62 -7.59
N SER A 179 3.19 -18.55 -6.80
CA SER A 179 3.50 -18.67 -5.37
C SER A 179 2.30 -19.08 -4.52
N GLN A 180 1.08 -18.99 -5.05
CA GLN A 180 -0.16 -19.30 -4.34
C GLN A 180 -0.26 -18.60 -2.97
N GLY A 181 0.09 -17.32 -2.94
CA GLY A 181 0.02 -16.49 -1.73
C GLY A 181 1.16 -16.71 -0.71
N ARG A 182 2.18 -17.51 -1.05
CA ARG A 182 3.33 -17.77 -0.17
C ARG A 182 4.45 -16.72 -0.26
N ILE A 183 4.32 -15.75 -1.15
CA ILE A 183 5.27 -14.65 -1.35
C ILE A 183 4.46 -13.36 -1.48
N GLU A 184 4.85 -12.32 -0.77
CA GLU A 184 4.27 -10.99 -0.94
C GLU A 184 4.85 -10.33 -2.18
N VAL A 185 3.97 -9.81 -3.06
CA VAL A 185 4.37 -9.30 -4.38
C VAL A 185 3.98 -7.84 -4.56
N ARG A 186 4.98 -7.00 -4.80
CA ARG A 186 4.84 -5.58 -5.11
C ARG A 186 5.37 -5.27 -6.51
N SER A 187 4.86 -4.21 -7.13
CA SER A 187 5.42 -3.68 -8.38
C SER A 187 5.33 -2.17 -8.41
N ALA A 188 6.34 -1.51 -9.00
CA ALA A 188 6.37 -0.07 -9.17
C ALA A 188 7.16 0.36 -10.41
N GLY A 189 7.01 1.65 -10.78
CA GLY A 189 7.77 2.28 -11.85
C GLY A 189 8.41 3.58 -11.39
N SER A 190 9.57 3.92 -11.95
CA SER A 190 10.18 5.23 -11.74
C SER A 190 9.36 6.35 -12.38
N GLU A 191 8.68 6.05 -13.48
CA GLU A 191 7.79 6.94 -14.24
C GLU A 191 6.54 6.14 -14.66
N PRO A 192 5.61 5.85 -13.73
CA PRO A 192 4.48 4.98 -14.01
C PRO A 192 3.59 5.55 -15.11
N ALA A 193 3.15 4.68 -16.02
CA ALA A 193 2.20 5.04 -17.07
C ALA A 193 0.78 5.16 -16.50
N ASP A 194 -0.10 5.83 -17.24
CA ASP A 194 -1.52 5.95 -16.87
C ASP A 194 -2.28 4.62 -16.97
N GLN A 195 -1.83 3.71 -17.83
CA GLN A 195 -2.50 2.44 -18.12
C GLN A 195 -1.50 1.31 -18.36
N LEU A 196 -1.96 0.08 -18.18
CA LEU A 196 -1.20 -1.12 -18.53
C LEU A 196 -0.96 -1.22 -20.03
N ASN A 197 0.15 -1.83 -20.42
CA ASN A 197 0.41 -2.18 -21.80
C ASN A 197 -0.61 -3.22 -22.28
N PRO A 198 -1.49 -2.91 -23.25
CA PRO A 198 -2.56 -3.82 -23.66
C PRO A 198 -2.04 -5.13 -24.26
N VAL A 199 -0.85 -5.11 -24.89
CA VAL A 199 -0.25 -6.31 -25.44
C VAL A 199 0.31 -7.21 -24.31
N ALA A 200 0.81 -6.63 -23.23
CA ALA A 200 1.20 -7.39 -22.05
C ALA A 200 -0.02 -8.01 -21.34
N VAL A 201 -1.12 -7.27 -21.24
CA VAL A 201 -2.40 -7.81 -20.73
C VAL A 201 -2.86 -9.00 -21.58
N GLN A 202 -2.86 -8.85 -22.89
CA GLN A 202 -3.24 -9.93 -23.82
C GLN A 202 -2.33 -11.16 -23.65
N ALA A 203 -1.01 -10.95 -23.59
CA ALA A 203 -0.04 -12.04 -23.44
C ALA A 203 -0.23 -12.81 -22.12
N MET A 204 -0.55 -12.13 -21.03
CA MET A 204 -0.82 -12.77 -19.75
C MET A 204 -2.15 -13.51 -19.72
N ALA A 205 -3.18 -12.96 -20.36
CA ALA A 205 -4.49 -13.62 -20.48
C ALA A 205 -4.41 -14.95 -21.26
N GLU A 206 -3.51 -15.09 -22.23
CA GLU A 206 -3.24 -16.36 -22.93
C GLU A 206 -2.76 -17.48 -22.00
N GLU A 207 -2.12 -17.12 -20.88
CA GLU A 207 -1.67 -18.02 -19.82
C GLU A 207 -2.71 -18.18 -18.69
N GLY A 208 -3.88 -17.58 -18.84
CA GLY A 208 -4.94 -17.59 -17.82
C GLY A 208 -4.71 -16.65 -16.65
N ILE A 209 -3.74 -15.73 -16.75
CA ILE A 209 -3.41 -14.78 -15.69
C ILE A 209 -4.00 -13.41 -16.02
N ASP A 210 -4.93 -12.96 -15.19
CA ASP A 210 -5.55 -11.64 -15.33
C ASP A 210 -4.73 -10.58 -14.58
N ILE A 211 -4.14 -9.64 -15.31
CA ILE A 211 -3.46 -8.48 -14.76
C ILE A 211 -4.25 -7.17 -14.98
N THR A 212 -5.46 -7.22 -15.51
CA THR A 212 -6.26 -6.01 -15.80
C THR A 212 -6.62 -5.20 -14.57
N VAL A 213 -6.68 -5.84 -13.40
CA VAL A 213 -6.96 -5.20 -12.11
C VAL A 213 -5.76 -4.45 -11.52
N ALA A 214 -4.57 -4.65 -12.08
CA ALA A 214 -3.36 -3.99 -11.61
C ALA A 214 -3.30 -2.53 -12.08
N VAL A 215 -2.78 -1.67 -11.22
CA VAL A 215 -2.60 -0.25 -11.50
C VAL A 215 -1.10 0.06 -11.47
N PRO A 216 -0.56 0.83 -12.45
CA PRO A 216 0.81 1.31 -12.36
C PRO A 216 1.01 2.19 -11.12
N ASN A 217 2.04 1.87 -10.32
CA ASN A 217 2.36 2.55 -9.07
C ASN A 217 3.72 3.25 -9.17
N ILE A 218 3.85 4.40 -8.49
CA ILE A 218 5.12 5.09 -8.36
C ILE A 218 6.07 4.31 -7.44
N LEU A 219 7.35 4.27 -7.79
CA LEU A 219 8.40 3.72 -6.94
C LEU A 219 8.60 4.63 -5.73
N THR A 220 8.44 4.08 -4.53
CA THR A 220 8.69 4.80 -3.28
C THR A 220 9.82 4.15 -2.48
N THR A 221 10.53 4.98 -1.71
CA THR A 221 11.58 4.52 -0.79
C THR A 221 11.04 3.52 0.23
N GLU A 222 9.83 3.75 0.71
CA GLU A 222 9.15 2.92 1.70
C GLU A 222 8.84 1.53 1.13
N ALA A 223 8.33 1.46 -0.11
CA ALA A 223 8.04 0.19 -0.77
C ALA A 223 9.33 -0.64 -1.01
N VAL A 224 10.44 0.01 -1.35
CA VAL A 224 11.75 -0.66 -1.47
C VAL A 224 12.23 -1.15 -0.10
N LYS A 225 12.13 -0.33 0.95
CA LYS A 225 12.49 -0.74 2.32
C LYS A 225 11.65 -1.90 2.84
N ALA A 226 10.39 -1.98 2.45
CA ALA A 226 9.45 -3.03 2.88
C ALA A 226 9.60 -4.34 2.09
N SER A 227 10.52 -4.46 1.14
CA SER A 227 10.74 -5.66 0.33
C SER A 227 12.06 -6.31 0.65
N ASP A 228 12.11 -7.66 0.71
CA ASP A 228 13.34 -8.43 0.96
C ASP A 228 14.19 -8.53 -0.30
N VAL A 229 13.52 -8.70 -1.45
CA VAL A 229 14.15 -8.78 -2.76
C VAL A 229 13.60 -7.69 -3.67
N VAL A 230 14.47 -6.98 -4.33
CA VAL A 230 14.13 -5.95 -5.32
C VAL A 230 14.70 -6.37 -6.67
N ILE A 231 13.82 -6.51 -7.66
CA ILE A 231 14.19 -6.94 -9.01
C ILE A 231 13.91 -5.79 -9.98
N THR A 232 14.98 -5.24 -10.54
CA THR A 232 14.91 -4.18 -11.53
C THR A 232 14.83 -4.75 -12.95
N MET A 233 14.13 -4.04 -13.83
CA MET A 233 13.90 -4.46 -15.22
C MET A 233 14.10 -3.25 -16.15
N GLY A 234 15.34 -2.76 -16.23
CA GLY A 234 15.68 -1.64 -17.09
C GLY A 234 15.19 -0.28 -16.59
N CYS A 235 15.14 -0.08 -15.27
CA CYS A 235 14.86 1.23 -14.66
C CYS A 235 16.14 2.04 -14.35
N GLY A 236 17.33 1.54 -14.72
CA GLY A 236 18.60 2.20 -14.47
C GLY A 236 18.85 2.48 -12.98
N ASP A 237 19.48 3.62 -12.68
CA ASP A 237 19.86 4.02 -11.32
C ASP A 237 18.69 4.60 -10.48
N ALA A 238 17.44 4.51 -10.97
CA ALA A 238 16.29 5.11 -10.29
C ALA A 238 15.88 4.38 -9.00
N CYS A 239 16.33 3.13 -8.80
CA CYS A 239 15.97 2.35 -7.62
C CYS A 239 16.94 2.62 -6.46
N PRO A 240 16.49 3.12 -5.30
CA PRO A 240 17.36 3.35 -4.15
C PRO A 240 17.87 2.01 -3.57
N ILE A 241 19.17 1.96 -3.23
CA ILE A 241 19.82 0.77 -2.66
C ILE A 241 19.92 0.91 -1.15
N PHE A 242 19.41 -0.10 -0.42
CA PHE A 242 19.48 -0.20 1.04
C PHE A 242 20.30 -1.42 1.46
N PRO A 243 21.14 -1.31 2.50
CA PRO A 243 21.87 -2.46 3.04
C PRO A 243 20.95 -3.57 3.54
N GLY A 244 21.40 -4.82 3.40
CA GLY A 244 20.68 -5.98 3.92
C GLY A 244 19.55 -6.52 3.03
N LYS A 245 19.38 -6.00 1.82
CA LYS A 245 18.38 -6.47 0.86
C LYS A 245 19.06 -7.13 -0.36
N ARG A 246 18.39 -8.12 -0.95
CA ARG A 246 18.81 -8.73 -2.20
C ARG A 246 18.35 -7.87 -3.37
N TYR A 247 19.26 -7.53 -4.28
CA TYR A 247 18.98 -6.83 -5.52
C TYR A 247 19.36 -7.69 -6.70
N GLU A 248 18.47 -7.74 -7.70
CA GLU A 248 18.73 -8.35 -9.00
C GLU A 248 18.37 -7.37 -10.12
N ASP A 249 19.09 -7.45 -11.23
CA ASP A 249 18.71 -6.77 -12.45
C ASP A 249 18.40 -7.79 -13.54
N TRP A 250 17.17 -7.77 -14.02
CA TRP A 250 16.75 -8.63 -15.11
C TRP A 250 16.77 -7.85 -16.41
N GLU A 251 17.81 -8.05 -17.19
CA GLU A 251 17.91 -7.49 -18.53
C GLU A 251 16.83 -8.11 -19.42
N LEU A 252 15.81 -7.33 -19.76
CA LEU A 252 14.66 -7.73 -20.57
C LEU A 252 14.36 -6.66 -21.63
N PRO A 253 14.04 -7.05 -22.88
CA PRO A 253 13.58 -6.10 -23.88
C PRO A 253 12.32 -5.34 -23.42
N ASP A 254 12.14 -4.11 -23.92
CA ASP A 254 10.93 -3.33 -23.59
C ASP A 254 9.75 -3.81 -24.46
N PRO A 255 8.61 -4.19 -23.87
CA PRO A 255 7.41 -4.57 -24.61
C PRO A 255 6.66 -3.37 -25.23
N ALA A 256 7.03 -2.13 -24.89
CA ALA A 256 6.38 -0.94 -25.43
C ALA A 256 6.54 -0.85 -26.95
N GLY A 257 5.43 -0.71 -27.65
CA GLY A 257 5.40 -0.63 -29.12
C GLY A 257 5.74 -1.94 -29.86
N GLN A 258 5.91 -3.05 -29.14
CA GLN A 258 6.19 -4.37 -29.71
C GLN A 258 4.89 -5.12 -30.06
N GLY A 259 4.98 -5.98 -31.06
CA GLY A 259 3.90 -6.91 -31.40
C GLY A 259 3.80 -8.07 -30.40
N ILE A 260 2.66 -8.77 -30.44
CA ILE A 260 2.33 -9.84 -29.48
C ILE A 260 3.40 -10.96 -29.42
N ASP A 261 4.01 -11.34 -30.56
CA ASP A 261 5.02 -12.42 -30.55
C ASP A 261 6.29 -12.02 -29.79
N ALA A 262 6.73 -10.77 -29.91
CA ALA A 262 7.87 -10.26 -29.15
C ALA A 262 7.52 -10.19 -27.64
N VAL A 263 6.30 -9.77 -27.30
CA VAL A 263 5.85 -9.71 -25.91
C VAL A 263 5.69 -11.10 -25.31
N ARG A 264 5.26 -12.11 -26.08
CA ARG A 264 5.25 -13.52 -25.62
C ARG A 264 6.65 -14.00 -25.26
N ALA A 265 7.67 -13.69 -26.07
CA ALA A 265 9.05 -14.07 -25.76
C ALA A 265 9.54 -13.42 -24.46
N ILE A 266 9.23 -12.14 -24.20
CA ILE A 266 9.55 -11.45 -22.96
C ILE A 266 8.81 -12.09 -21.78
N ARG A 267 7.52 -12.37 -21.94
CA ARG A 267 6.68 -13.04 -20.96
C ARG A 267 7.26 -14.40 -20.56
N ASP A 268 7.66 -15.20 -21.54
CA ASP A 268 8.16 -16.56 -21.32
C ASP A 268 9.52 -16.54 -20.58
N ASP A 269 10.41 -15.57 -20.87
CA ASP A 269 11.65 -15.34 -20.12
C ASP A 269 11.34 -14.94 -18.66
N ILE A 270 10.40 -14.01 -18.46
CA ILE A 270 9.94 -13.63 -17.12
C ILE A 270 9.41 -14.84 -16.36
N LYS A 271 8.55 -15.67 -16.99
CA LYS A 271 8.00 -16.88 -16.38
C LYS A 271 9.08 -17.84 -15.91
N ALA A 272 10.09 -18.08 -16.75
CA ALA A 272 11.20 -18.98 -16.41
C ALA A 272 12.01 -18.46 -15.20
N ARG A 273 12.28 -17.14 -15.14
CA ARG A 273 12.97 -16.53 -14.02
C ARG A 273 12.14 -16.61 -12.73
N ILE A 274 10.84 -16.36 -12.80
CA ILE A 274 9.93 -16.48 -11.64
C ILE A 274 9.90 -17.93 -11.12
N GLN A 275 9.85 -18.92 -12.02
CA GLN A 275 9.87 -20.34 -11.61
C GLN A 275 11.16 -20.74 -10.88
N SER A 276 12.29 -20.12 -11.25
CA SER A 276 13.57 -20.32 -10.55
C SER A 276 13.64 -19.56 -9.22
N LEU A 277 13.03 -18.37 -9.14
CA LEU A 277 13.06 -17.52 -7.96
C LEU A 277 12.23 -18.08 -6.79
N ILE A 278 11.06 -18.68 -7.08
CA ILE A 278 10.15 -19.17 -6.03
C ILE A 278 10.80 -20.15 -5.05
N PRO A 279 11.46 -21.26 -5.49
CA PRO A 279 12.12 -22.16 -4.55
C PRO A 279 13.24 -21.48 -3.76
N GLU A 280 14.03 -20.61 -4.38
CA GLU A 280 15.09 -19.88 -3.68
C GLU A 280 14.56 -19.04 -2.52
N LEU A 281 13.42 -18.35 -2.72
CA LEU A 281 12.80 -17.53 -1.68
C LEU A 281 12.18 -18.35 -0.56
N LEU A 282 11.57 -19.49 -0.89
CA LEU A 282 10.89 -20.35 0.08
C LEU A 282 11.84 -21.26 0.86
N GLU A 283 13.06 -21.53 0.35
CA GLU A 283 14.08 -22.37 0.97
C GLU A 283 15.16 -21.56 1.71
N SER A 284 15.15 -20.22 1.64
CA SER A 284 16.15 -19.36 2.27
C SER A 284 16.18 -19.54 3.80
N PRO A 285 17.35 -19.82 4.42
CA PRO A 285 17.48 -20.10 5.85
C PRO A 285 17.04 -18.95 6.77
N ASP A 286 17.08 -17.72 6.29
CA ASP A 286 16.70 -16.53 7.07
C ASP A 286 15.22 -16.54 7.50
N HIS A 287 14.35 -17.22 6.74
CA HIS A 287 12.94 -17.39 7.11
C HIS A 287 12.66 -18.62 7.98
N GLN A 288 13.64 -19.53 8.16
CA GLN A 288 13.49 -20.75 8.98
C GLN A 288 13.94 -20.56 10.44
N GLN A 289 14.68 -19.50 10.76
CA GLN A 289 15.19 -19.27 12.14
C GLN A 289 14.20 -18.51 13.04
N GLN A 290 13.04 -18.12 12.55
CA GLN A 290 11.99 -17.44 13.32
C GLN A 290 10.78 -18.36 13.64
N ARG A 291 10.92 -19.66 13.47
CA ARG A 291 9.89 -20.65 13.88
C ARG A 291 10.16 -21.20 15.27
#